data_68d70743ac75f2d6be629c8014ab62d7
#
_entry.id   68d70743ac75f2d6be629c8014ab62d7
#
_cell.length_a   1.000
_cell.length_b   1.000
_cell.length_c   1.000
_cell.angle_alpha   90.00
_cell.angle_beta   90.00
_cell.angle_gamma   90.00
#
_symmetry.space_group_name_H-M   'P 1'
#
loop_
_entity.id
_entity.type
_entity.pdbx_description
1 polymer ?
#
loop_
_entity_poly.entity_id
_entity_poly.type
_entity_poly.pdbx_seq_one_letter_code
_entity_poly.pdbx_strand_id
1 'polypeptide(L)'
;MNESVKKFLPLILLGVGLLILVLVFVLIKNKKSDVAVDDNAPLAEVAFADRPVAMLTPTEDGHYINLKIDKITLPKEISLDYELLYDLPDGRTQGVPGTVDLKGQTNFERKLLLGSESNGKFRYDDGVKEGSLTVRLRDSNGKLLAKFSTKWHLQSNDTELTSVDQNFTYVLEKKPKGMYF
;
A
#
# COMPACT_ATOMS: atom_id res chain seq x y z
N MET A 1 -47.95 31.83 15.14
CA MET A 1 -46.58 31.97 15.61
C MET A 1 -46.48 33.29 16.37
N ASN A 2 -46.23 33.22 17.69
CA ASN A 2 -46.23 34.39 18.56
C ASN A 2 -45.25 35.47 18.09
N GLU A 3 -45.68 36.74 18.15
CA GLU A 3 -44.84 37.86 17.72
C GLU A 3 -43.48 37.95 18.45
N SER A 4 -43.45 37.49 19.69
CA SER A 4 -42.18 37.37 20.46
C SER A 4 -41.17 36.40 19.84
N VAL A 5 -41.67 35.28 19.24
CA VAL A 5 -40.81 34.29 18.59
C VAL A 5 -40.18 34.85 17.33
N LYS A 6 -40.92 35.70 16.58
CA LYS A 6 -40.36 36.32 15.35
C LYS A 6 -39.24 37.30 15.66
N LYS A 7 -39.29 38.01 16.77
CA LYS A 7 -38.24 38.95 17.20
C LYS A 7 -36.95 38.24 17.61
N PHE A 8 -37.04 37.03 18.19
CA PHE A 8 -35.89 36.28 18.66
C PHE A 8 -35.40 35.22 17.64
N LEU A 9 -36.13 35.01 16.53
CA LEU A 9 -35.79 34.06 15.50
C LEU A 9 -34.32 34.18 14.99
N PRO A 10 -33.78 35.39 14.68
CA PRO A 10 -32.42 35.54 14.25
C PRO A 10 -31.39 35.13 15.33
N LEU A 11 -31.73 35.41 16.60
CA LEU A 11 -30.86 35.07 17.73
C LEU A 11 -30.83 33.56 17.99
N ILE A 12 -31.98 32.91 17.83
CA ILE A 12 -32.10 31.44 17.92
C ILE A 12 -31.31 30.76 16.79
N LEU A 13 -31.45 31.25 15.55
CA LEU A 13 -30.69 30.73 14.41
C LEU A 13 -29.17 30.90 14.60
N LEU A 14 -28.75 32.05 15.13
CA LEU A 14 -27.33 32.29 15.43
C LEU A 14 -26.82 31.32 16.51
N GLY A 15 -27.62 31.10 17.59
CA GLY A 15 -27.28 30.14 18.65
C GLY A 15 -27.17 28.72 18.16
N VAL A 16 -28.11 28.26 17.33
CA VAL A 16 -28.08 26.93 16.70
C VAL A 16 -26.88 26.79 15.77
N GLY A 17 -26.58 27.81 14.95
CA GLY A 17 -25.42 27.81 14.06
C GLY A 17 -24.10 27.70 14.82
N LEU A 18 -23.97 28.42 15.94
CA LEU A 18 -22.78 28.37 16.81
C LEU A 18 -22.64 27.02 17.49
N LEU A 19 -23.75 26.41 17.89
CA LEU A 19 -23.78 25.07 18.53
C LEU A 19 -23.35 24.00 17.53
N ILE A 20 -23.80 24.05 16.28
CA ILE A 20 -23.39 23.16 15.20
C ILE A 20 -21.88 23.34 14.92
N LEU A 21 -21.40 24.57 14.90
CA LEU A 21 -19.99 24.87 14.64
C LEU A 21 -19.07 24.30 15.74
N VAL A 22 -19.48 24.46 17.02
CA VAL A 22 -18.78 23.86 18.15
C VAL A 22 -18.79 22.34 18.07
N LEU A 23 -19.93 21.74 17.71
CA LEU A 23 -20.07 20.27 17.60
C LEU A 23 -19.18 19.72 16.48
N VAL A 24 -19.16 20.38 15.33
CA VAL A 24 -18.26 20.04 14.21
C VAL A 24 -16.80 20.19 14.62
N PHE A 25 -16.46 21.27 15.32
CA PHE A 25 -15.09 21.50 15.81
C PHE A 25 -14.64 20.41 16.80
N VAL A 26 -15.53 19.99 17.73
CA VAL A 26 -15.26 18.89 18.65
C VAL A 26 -15.11 17.57 17.93
N LEU A 27 -15.93 17.29 16.92
CA LEU A 27 -15.84 16.08 16.10
C LEU A 27 -14.55 16.04 15.27
N ILE A 28 -14.11 17.19 14.74
CA ILE A 28 -12.83 17.28 14.02
C ILE A 28 -11.64 17.13 14.97
N LYS A 29 -11.72 17.75 16.15
CA LYS A 29 -10.66 17.67 17.15
C LYS A 29 -10.52 16.28 17.79
N ASN A 30 -11.64 15.53 17.87
CA ASN A 30 -11.66 14.14 18.33
C ASN A 30 -11.35 13.11 17.24
N LYS A 31 -11.33 13.49 15.95
CA LYS A 31 -10.60 12.68 14.97
C LYS A 31 -9.15 12.71 15.44
N LYS A 32 -8.64 11.55 15.88
CA LYS A 32 -7.21 11.36 16.11
C LYS A 32 -6.49 12.02 14.94
N SER A 33 -5.70 13.05 15.23
CA SER A 33 -4.80 13.61 14.22
C SER A 33 -4.07 12.44 13.63
N ASP A 34 -4.11 12.28 12.31
CA ASP A 34 -3.13 11.47 11.61
C ASP A 34 -1.80 12.07 12.07
N VAL A 35 -1.20 11.44 13.06
CA VAL A 35 0.18 11.73 13.44
C VAL A 35 0.91 11.58 12.14
N ALA A 36 1.51 12.65 11.62
CA ALA A 36 2.39 12.56 10.48
C ALA A 36 3.41 11.50 10.85
N VAL A 37 3.20 10.30 10.32
CA VAL A 37 4.01 9.15 10.67
C VAL A 37 5.34 9.41 10.03
N ASP A 38 6.34 9.66 10.84
CA ASP A 38 7.71 9.84 10.35
C ASP A 38 8.22 8.49 9.84
N ASP A 39 7.97 8.23 8.56
CA ASP A 39 8.43 7.03 7.85
C ASP A 39 9.96 6.96 7.74
N ASN A 40 10.67 8.00 8.21
CA ASN A 40 12.12 8.09 8.23
C ASN A 40 12.71 7.97 9.65
N ALA A 41 11.87 7.77 10.67
CA ALA A 41 12.36 7.54 12.03
C ALA A 41 13.29 6.30 12.04
N PRO A 42 14.41 6.36 12.78
CA PRO A 42 15.29 5.20 12.89
C PRO A 42 14.54 4.04 13.53
N LEU A 43 14.45 2.93 12.80
CA LEU A 43 13.81 1.71 13.24
C LEU A 43 14.83 0.76 13.84
N ALA A 44 14.42 -0.02 14.84
CA ALA A 44 15.22 -1.14 15.30
C ALA A 44 15.41 -2.14 14.14
N GLU A 45 16.62 -2.63 13.96
CA GLU A 45 16.90 -3.62 12.94
C GLU A 45 16.22 -4.93 13.29
N VAL A 46 15.39 -5.46 12.38
CA VAL A 46 14.76 -6.77 12.52
C VAL A 46 15.77 -7.83 12.12
N ALA A 47 16.03 -8.80 13.00
CA ALA A 47 16.93 -9.92 12.71
C ALA A 47 16.48 -10.65 11.43
N PHE A 48 17.42 -11.11 10.62
CA PHE A 48 17.12 -11.75 9.33
C PHE A 48 16.14 -12.93 9.48
N ALA A 49 16.28 -13.71 10.54
CA ALA A 49 15.39 -14.84 10.83
C ALA A 49 13.94 -14.43 11.08
N ASP A 50 13.67 -13.21 11.51
CA ASP A 50 12.35 -12.69 11.88
C ASP A 50 11.73 -11.78 10.79
N ARG A 51 12.45 -11.57 9.68
CA ARG A 51 11.94 -10.77 8.57
C ARG A 51 10.84 -11.52 7.84
N PRO A 52 9.77 -10.82 7.43
CA PRO A 52 8.76 -11.39 6.57
C PRO A 52 9.35 -11.76 5.21
N VAL A 53 8.78 -12.76 4.57
CA VAL A 53 9.16 -13.20 3.22
C VAL A 53 8.13 -12.70 2.23
N ALA A 54 8.54 -11.84 1.32
CA ALA A 54 7.69 -11.36 0.23
C ALA A 54 7.99 -12.15 -1.05
N MET A 55 6.92 -12.59 -1.70
CA MET A 55 6.96 -13.27 -3.01
C MET A 55 6.12 -12.47 -3.99
N LEU A 56 6.65 -12.25 -5.17
CA LEU A 56 5.96 -11.65 -6.30
C LEU A 56 5.82 -12.71 -7.39
N THR A 57 4.62 -12.89 -7.93
CA THR A 57 4.37 -13.83 -9.02
C THR A 57 3.56 -13.13 -10.12
N PRO A 58 4.11 -12.92 -11.32
CA PRO A 58 3.39 -12.30 -12.42
C PRO A 58 2.32 -13.24 -12.95
N THR A 59 1.24 -12.68 -13.50
CA THR A 59 0.29 -13.45 -14.30
C THR A 59 0.82 -13.66 -15.72
N GLU A 60 0.34 -14.69 -16.42
CA GLU A 60 0.79 -15.04 -17.78
C GLU A 60 0.58 -13.87 -18.78
N ASP A 61 -0.48 -13.09 -18.58
CA ASP A 61 -0.82 -11.93 -19.41
C ASP A 61 -0.02 -10.67 -19.06
N GLY A 62 0.75 -10.70 -17.96
CA GLY A 62 1.54 -9.57 -17.49
C GLY A 62 0.74 -8.40 -16.90
N HIS A 63 -0.58 -8.54 -16.76
CA HIS A 63 -1.44 -7.47 -16.29
C HIS A 63 -1.50 -7.36 -14.76
N TYR A 64 -1.08 -8.40 -14.05
CA TYR A 64 -1.12 -8.43 -12.59
C TYR A 64 0.13 -9.06 -11.99
N ILE A 65 0.39 -8.69 -10.76
CA ILE A 65 1.38 -9.32 -9.88
C ILE A 65 0.66 -9.84 -8.64
N ASN A 66 0.81 -11.12 -8.33
CA ASN A 66 0.36 -11.66 -7.05
C ASN A 66 1.45 -11.38 -6.01
N LEU A 67 1.14 -10.51 -5.06
CA LEU A 67 1.98 -10.25 -3.88
C LEU A 67 1.54 -11.20 -2.78
N LYS A 68 2.47 -12.01 -2.29
CA LYS A 68 2.28 -12.84 -1.10
C LYS A 68 3.36 -12.48 -0.08
N ILE A 69 2.95 -12.25 1.17
CA ILE A 69 3.86 -11.96 2.28
C ILE A 69 3.58 -13.00 3.36
N ASP A 70 4.58 -13.79 3.68
CA ASP A 70 4.53 -14.84 4.70
C ASP A 70 5.42 -14.47 5.89
N LYS A 71 5.26 -15.19 6.99
CA LYS A 71 6.10 -15.10 8.18
C LYS A 71 6.08 -13.70 8.82
N ILE A 72 4.90 -13.11 8.94
CA ILE A 72 4.73 -11.87 9.69
C ILE A 72 4.62 -12.25 11.17
N THR A 73 5.73 -12.12 11.91
CA THR A 73 5.87 -12.61 13.29
C THR A 73 5.86 -11.51 14.35
N LEU A 74 5.69 -10.26 13.95
CA LEU A 74 5.68 -9.14 14.90
C LEU A 74 4.48 -9.22 15.84
N PRO A 75 4.67 -8.91 17.13
CA PRO A 75 3.61 -9.06 18.14
C PRO A 75 2.52 -7.98 17.99
N LYS A 76 1.25 -8.39 18.12
CA LYS A 76 0.00 -7.60 18.24
C LYS A 76 -0.68 -7.21 16.92
N GLU A 77 -1.86 -6.61 17.09
CA GLU A 77 -2.69 -6.10 16.00
C GLU A 77 -1.90 -5.13 15.10
N ILE A 78 -1.47 -5.65 13.98
CA ILE A 78 -0.58 -4.97 13.05
C ILE A 78 -1.36 -4.68 11.79
N SER A 79 -1.23 -3.47 11.29
CA SER A 79 -1.56 -3.16 9.91
C SER A 79 -0.31 -3.29 9.03
N LEU A 80 -0.54 -3.71 7.78
CA LEU A 80 0.48 -3.84 6.77
C LEU A 80 0.16 -2.83 5.66
N ASP A 81 1.10 -1.92 5.39
CA ASP A 81 1.08 -1.11 4.20
C ASP A 81 2.04 -1.72 3.18
N TYR A 82 1.61 -1.80 1.94
CA TYR A 82 2.49 -2.16 0.83
C TYR A 82 2.42 -1.10 -0.26
N GLU A 83 3.51 -0.96 -0.98
CA GLU A 83 3.63 -0.08 -2.12
C GLU A 83 4.50 -0.77 -3.17
N LEU A 84 3.86 -1.20 -4.26
CA LEU A 84 4.55 -1.70 -5.43
C LEU A 84 4.71 -0.55 -6.41
N LEU A 85 5.95 -0.12 -6.65
CA LEU A 85 6.27 0.85 -7.69
C LEU A 85 6.83 0.12 -8.90
N TYR A 86 6.54 0.63 -10.11
CA TYR A 86 7.08 0.12 -11.35
C TYR A 86 7.27 1.23 -12.39
N ASP A 87 8.25 1.04 -13.25
CA ASP A 87 8.60 2.00 -14.28
C ASP A 87 8.00 1.59 -15.62
N LEU A 88 7.48 2.59 -16.34
CA LEU A 88 6.92 2.43 -17.67
C LEU A 88 7.96 2.79 -18.74
N PRO A 89 7.85 2.23 -19.95
CA PRO A 89 8.78 2.53 -21.05
C PRO A 89 8.86 4.02 -21.44
N ASP A 90 7.84 4.79 -21.12
CA ASP A 90 7.80 6.24 -21.36
C ASP A 90 8.47 7.09 -20.26
N GLY A 91 9.07 6.43 -19.27
CA GLY A 91 9.79 7.07 -18.16
C GLY A 91 8.90 7.49 -16.97
N ARG A 92 7.60 7.20 -17.02
CA ARG A 92 6.72 7.41 -15.86
C ARG A 92 6.86 6.27 -14.86
N THR A 93 6.79 6.59 -13.59
CA THR A 93 6.66 5.61 -12.51
C THR A 93 5.20 5.53 -12.08
N GLN A 94 4.67 4.34 -11.95
CA GLN A 94 3.35 4.05 -11.43
C GLN A 94 3.46 3.32 -10.09
N GLY A 95 2.36 3.35 -9.30
CA GLY A 95 2.35 2.72 -7.99
C GLY A 95 1.02 2.06 -7.66
N VAL A 96 1.10 0.92 -6.99
CA VAL A 96 -0.05 0.20 -6.42
C VAL A 96 0.11 0.15 -4.90
N PRO A 97 -0.33 1.19 -4.20
CA PRO A 97 -0.33 1.20 -2.74
C PRO A 97 -1.54 0.44 -2.18
N GLY A 98 -1.39 -0.02 -0.96
CA GLY A 98 -2.52 -0.56 -0.20
C GLY A 98 -2.20 -0.73 1.27
N THR A 99 -3.26 -0.71 2.07
CA THR A 99 -3.20 -0.95 3.52
C THR A 99 -4.16 -2.08 3.86
N VAL A 100 -3.75 -2.95 4.76
CA VAL A 100 -4.57 -4.04 5.28
C VAL A 100 -4.36 -4.20 6.77
N ASP A 101 -5.44 -4.40 7.48
CA ASP A 101 -5.45 -4.78 8.89
C ASP A 101 -5.32 -6.30 8.97
N LEU A 102 -4.21 -6.79 9.51
CA LEU A 102 -3.88 -8.21 9.55
C LEU A 102 -4.74 -9.02 10.53
N LYS A 103 -5.31 -8.40 11.57
CA LYS A 103 -6.17 -9.06 12.55
C LYS A 103 -5.58 -10.35 13.13
N GLY A 104 -4.27 -10.34 13.37
CA GLY A 104 -3.53 -11.49 13.89
C GLY A 104 -3.11 -12.53 12.85
N GLN A 105 -3.38 -12.32 11.57
CA GLN A 105 -2.86 -13.17 10.50
C GLN A 105 -1.35 -12.98 10.32
N THR A 106 -0.65 -14.07 10.07
CA THR A 106 0.81 -14.09 9.85
C THR A 106 1.19 -14.10 8.38
N ASN A 107 0.21 -14.04 7.51
CA ASN A 107 0.37 -14.00 6.04
C ASN A 107 -0.64 -13.03 5.41
N PHE A 108 -0.32 -12.61 4.21
CA PHE A 108 -1.14 -11.73 3.39
C PHE A 108 -0.94 -12.07 1.92
N GLU A 109 -2.02 -12.04 1.14
CA GLU A 109 -1.94 -12.25 -0.31
C GLU A 109 -2.89 -11.28 -1.01
N ARG A 110 -2.42 -10.69 -2.11
CA ARG A 110 -3.22 -9.81 -2.96
C ARG A 110 -2.75 -9.81 -4.40
N LYS A 111 -3.71 -9.85 -5.32
CA LYS A 111 -3.47 -9.62 -6.76
C LYS A 111 -3.45 -8.12 -7.03
N LEU A 112 -2.33 -7.61 -7.53
CA LEU A 112 -2.08 -6.20 -7.80
C LEU A 112 -2.20 -5.95 -9.30
N LEU A 113 -3.02 -4.98 -9.69
CA LEU A 113 -3.21 -4.57 -11.08
C LEU A 113 -2.03 -3.70 -11.51
N LEU A 114 -1.38 -4.03 -12.61
CA LEU A 114 -0.46 -3.13 -13.33
C LEU A 114 -1.29 -2.29 -14.31
N GLY A 115 -1.70 -1.13 -13.84
CA GLY A 115 -2.60 -0.27 -14.61
C GLY A 115 -3.58 0.50 -13.73
N SER A 116 -4.71 0.85 -14.32
CA SER A 116 -5.78 1.58 -13.64
C SER A 116 -7.14 0.96 -13.90
N GLU A 117 -8.03 1.12 -12.93
CA GLU A 117 -9.44 0.74 -13.06
C GLU A 117 -10.32 1.96 -12.78
N SER A 118 -11.33 2.16 -13.62
CA SER A 118 -12.37 3.15 -13.40
C SER A 118 -13.71 2.63 -13.90
N ASN A 119 -14.72 2.56 -13.00
CA ASN A 119 -16.07 2.10 -13.30
C ASN A 119 -16.13 0.74 -14.01
N GLY A 120 -15.31 -0.22 -13.58
CA GLY A 120 -15.23 -1.57 -14.17
C GLY A 120 -14.50 -1.63 -15.52
N LYS A 121 -13.88 -0.53 -15.96
CA LYS A 121 -13.04 -0.48 -17.14
C LYS A 121 -11.58 -0.52 -16.71
N PHE A 122 -10.85 -1.51 -17.22
CA PHE A 122 -9.44 -1.70 -16.95
C PHE A 122 -8.60 -1.11 -18.08
N ARG A 123 -7.54 -0.43 -17.70
CA ARG A 123 -6.47 -0.02 -18.58
C ARG A 123 -5.18 -0.62 -18.02
N TYR A 124 -4.59 -1.52 -18.78
CA TYR A 124 -3.35 -2.18 -18.41
C TYR A 124 -2.14 -1.37 -18.87
N ASP A 125 -1.09 -1.42 -18.07
CA ASP A 125 0.20 -0.83 -18.41
C ASP A 125 1.09 -1.90 -19.03
N ASP A 126 1.58 -1.64 -20.23
CA ASP A 126 2.42 -2.55 -21.01
C ASP A 126 3.90 -2.23 -20.83
N GLY A 127 4.74 -3.27 -20.96
CA GLY A 127 6.19 -3.11 -20.99
C GLY A 127 6.83 -2.85 -19.63
N VAL A 128 6.14 -3.19 -18.54
CA VAL A 128 6.68 -3.14 -17.18
C VAL A 128 7.84 -4.13 -17.06
N LYS A 129 9.00 -3.66 -16.61
CA LYS A 129 10.22 -4.49 -16.50
C LYS A 129 10.85 -4.50 -15.12
N GLU A 130 10.72 -3.43 -14.38
CA GLU A 130 11.39 -3.28 -13.09
C GLU A 130 10.63 -2.36 -12.15
N GLY A 131 11.01 -2.39 -10.89
CA GLY A 131 10.41 -1.55 -9.87
C GLY A 131 10.94 -1.83 -8.47
N SER A 132 10.15 -1.43 -7.48
CA SER A 132 10.42 -1.70 -6.07
C SER A 132 9.15 -2.12 -5.33
N LEU A 133 9.35 -2.91 -4.29
CA LEU A 133 8.32 -3.24 -3.32
C LEU A 133 8.75 -2.69 -1.96
N THR A 134 7.91 -1.90 -1.34
CA THR A 134 8.08 -1.46 0.04
C THR A 134 6.94 -2.02 0.89
N VAL A 135 7.30 -2.63 2.01
CA VAL A 135 6.36 -3.15 3.02
C VAL A 135 6.63 -2.45 4.33
N ARG A 136 5.58 -1.93 4.95
CA ARG A 136 5.63 -1.26 6.26
C ARG A 136 4.67 -1.97 7.20
N LEU A 137 5.14 -2.29 8.39
CA LEU A 137 4.33 -2.87 9.46
C LEU A 137 4.12 -1.83 10.54
N ARG A 138 2.87 -1.63 10.95
CA ARG A 138 2.49 -0.61 11.94
C ARG A 138 1.70 -1.23 13.08
N ASP A 139 1.82 -0.66 14.28
CA ASP A 139 1.00 -1.04 15.42
C ASP A 139 -0.43 -0.47 15.32
N SER A 140 -1.28 -0.81 16.28
CA SER A 140 -2.67 -0.35 16.38
C SER A 140 -2.82 1.18 16.50
N ASN A 141 -1.74 1.91 16.80
CA ASN A 141 -1.72 3.37 16.86
C ASN A 141 -1.19 4.01 15.58
N GLY A 142 -0.87 3.20 14.56
CA GLY A 142 -0.29 3.64 13.30
C GLY A 142 1.22 3.89 13.35
N LYS A 143 1.89 3.62 14.48
CA LYS A 143 3.34 3.77 14.60
C LYS A 143 4.06 2.74 13.77
N LEU A 144 5.05 3.17 13.00
CA LEU A 144 5.89 2.30 12.18
C LEU A 144 6.75 1.39 13.08
N LEU A 145 6.63 0.09 12.90
CA LEU A 145 7.39 -0.94 13.62
C LEU A 145 8.55 -1.48 12.80
N ALA A 146 8.32 -1.69 11.49
CA ALA A 146 9.32 -2.17 10.56
C ALA A 146 9.03 -1.68 9.14
N LYS A 147 10.11 -1.49 8.36
CA LYS A 147 10.05 -1.13 6.95
C LYS A 147 11.05 -1.98 6.19
N PHE A 148 10.58 -2.61 5.13
CA PHE A 148 11.40 -3.43 4.23
C PHE A 148 11.21 -2.91 2.81
N SER A 149 12.30 -2.80 2.06
CA SER A 149 12.24 -2.39 0.67
C SER A 149 13.18 -3.25 -0.14
N THR A 150 12.73 -3.66 -1.33
CA THR A 150 13.51 -4.42 -2.28
C THR A 150 13.22 -3.95 -3.70
N LYS A 151 14.21 -4.08 -4.57
CA LYS A 151 14.00 -3.93 -6.01
C LYS A 151 13.56 -5.27 -6.60
N TRP A 152 12.88 -5.22 -7.71
CA TRP A 152 12.54 -6.39 -8.50
C TRP A 152 12.64 -6.07 -9.99
N HIS A 153 12.81 -7.09 -10.82
CA HIS A 153 12.72 -6.97 -12.26
C HIS A 153 11.90 -8.12 -12.84
N LEU A 154 11.27 -7.89 -13.98
CA LEU A 154 10.41 -8.83 -14.66
C LEU A 154 11.07 -9.24 -15.99
N GLN A 155 11.33 -10.53 -16.14
CA GLN A 155 12.01 -11.08 -17.30
C GLN A 155 11.03 -11.94 -18.13
N SER A 156 11.09 -11.82 -19.44
CA SER A 156 10.24 -12.60 -20.34
C SER A 156 10.98 -12.91 -21.63
N ASN A 157 10.63 -14.04 -22.26
CA ASN A 157 11.23 -14.47 -23.53
C ASN A 157 12.76 -14.66 -23.51
N ASP A 158 13.35 -14.81 -22.33
CA ASP A 158 14.78 -15.03 -22.17
C ASP A 158 15.06 -16.45 -21.69
N THR A 159 16.18 -17.01 -22.08
CA THR A 159 16.68 -18.30 -21.59
C THR A 159 17.67 -18.13 -20.45
N GLU A 160 18.13 -16.92 -20.20
CA GLU A 160 19.03 -16.57 -19.10
C GLU A 160 18.33 -15.64 -18.12
N LEU A 161 18.00 -16.16 -16.95
CA LEU A 161 17.36 -15.39 -15.87
C LEU A 161 18.45 -14.94 -14.90
N THR A 162 18.41 -13.67 -14.53
CA THR A 162 19.40 -13.07 -13.63
C THR A 162 18.73 -12.53 -12.37
N SER A 163 19.43 -12.48 -11.26
CA SER A 163 19.01 -11.69 -10.10
C SER A 163 19.16 -10.19 -10.36
N VAL A 164 18.43 -9.35 -9.61
CA VAL A 164 18.48 -7.87 -9.75
C VAL A 164 19.89 -7.32 -9.57
N ASP A 165 20.68 -7.93 -8.69
CA ASP A 165 22.07 -7.57 -8.41
C ASP A 165 23.08 -8.23 -9.37
N GLN A 166 22.59 -9.04 -10.35
CA GLN A 166 23.38 -9.78 -11.34
C GLN A 166 24.40 -10.77 -10.75
N ASN A 167 24.27 -11.10 -9.48
CA ASN A 167 25.16 -12.06 -8.80
C ASN A 167 24.75 -13.51 -8.99
N PHE A 168 23.54 -13.74 -9.47
CA PHE A 168 23.00 -15.07 -9.76
C PHE A 168 22.42 -15.11 -11.17
N THR A 169 22.75 -16.16 -11.91
CA THR A 169 22.22 -16.44 -13.24
C THR A 169 21.69 -17.86 -13.29
N TYR A 170 20.51 -18.04 -13.87
CA TYR A 170 19.90 -19.34 -14.09
C TYR A 170 19.59 -19.52 -15.58
N VAL A 171 20.19 -20.54 -16.20
CA VAL A 171 20.00 -20.85 -17.62
C VAL A 171 18.90 -21.88 -17.79
N LEU A 172 17.90 -21.54 -18.55
CA LEU A 172 16.78 -22.41 -18.90
C LEU A 172 17.10 -23.19 -20.17
N GLU A 173 16.74 -24.46 -20.25
CA GLU A 173 16.87 -25.29 -21.45
C GLU A 173 16.04 -24.78 -22.62
N LYS A 174 14.92 -24.14 -22.34
CA LYS A 174 13.97 -23.61 -23.34
C LYS A 174 13.43 -22.25 -22.89
N LYS A 175 13.12 -21.42 -23.89
CA LYS A 175 12.43 -20.15 -23.62
C LYS A 175 11.10 -20.40 -22.90
N PRO A 176 10.88 -19.79 -21.74
CA PRO A 176 9.62 -19.90 -21.04
C PRO A 176 8.50 -19.16 -21.79
N LYS A 177 7.28 -19.61 -21.60
CA LYS A 177 6.09 -18.95 -22.17
C LYS A 177 5.54 -17.82 -21.28
N GLY A 178 6.02 -17.74 -20.04
CA GLY A 178 5.54 -16.79 -19.04
C GLY A 178 6.56 -15.70 -18.70
N MET A 179 6.24 -14.91 -17.69
CA MET A 179 7.11 -13.90 -17.08
C MET A 179 7.69 -14.43 -15.78
N TYR A 180 8.88 -13.95 -15.42
CA TYR A 180 9.64 -14.38 -14.24
C TYR A 180 10.25 -13.16 -13.54
N PHE A 181 10.40 -13.26 -12.24
CA PHE A 181 11.14 -12.30 -11.42
C PHE A 181 12.57 -12.72 -11.21
#